data_14ab1aff1b8e7b8d58e7a48c017c26b5
#
_entry.id   14ab1aff1b8e7b8d58e7a48c017c26b5
#
_cell.length_a   1.000
_cell.length_b   1.000
_cell.length_c   1.000
_cell.angle_alpha   90.00
_cell.angle_beta   90.00
_cell.angle_gamma   90.00
#
_symmetry.space_group_name_H-M   'P 1'
#
loop_
_entity.id
_entity.type
_entity.pdbx_description
1 polymer ?
#
loop_
_entity_poly.entity_id
_entity_poly.type
_entity_poly.pdbx_seq_one_letter_code
_entity_poly.pdbx_strand_id
1 'polypeptide(L)'
;MANRDWSLVFFTSLAQWSVGIILWLSWPVIYNQDPGPVYDTGLSPKNPVLLALLFIGSATLSSFLHLGNPGNAPRALNNLASSWLSREILAIGVFTASLFIIFLLGWKTGNAQVLKILMVVSSIGGLALLWTMSRIYIMPTIPPW
;
A
#
# COMPACT_ATOMS: atom_id res chain seq x y z
N MET A 1 -5.80 -8.89 -25.81
CA MET A 1 -5.13 -9.51 -24.63
C MET A 1 -4.04 -8.64 -24.04
N ALA A 2 -3.18 -7.99 -24.83
CA ALA A 2 -2.05 -7.17 -24.33
C ALA A 2 -2.41 -6.06 -23.32
N ASN A 3 -3.57 -5.43 -23.41
CA ASN A 3 -3.93 -4.32 -22.49
C ASN A 3 -4.25 -4.75 -21.05
N ARG A 4 -4.55 -6.03 -20.80
CA ARG A 4 -4.85 -6.52 -19.44
C ARG A 4 -3.60 -6.75 -18.61
N ASP A 5 -2.51 -7.12 -19.28
CA ASP A 5 -1.24 -7.42 -18.60
C ASP A 5 -0.55 -6.15 -18.10
N TRP A 6 -0.66 -5.05 -18.85
CA TRP A 6 -0.11 -3.75 -18.44
C TRP A 6 -0.74 -3.19 -17.17
N SER A 7 -2.06 -3.36 -16.98
CA SER A 7 -2.72 -2.88 -15.76
C SER A 7 -2.19 -3.59 -14.51
N LEU A 8 -1.86 -4.87 -14.63
CA LEU A 8 -1.28 -5.66 -13.55
C LEU A 8 0.16 -5.22 -13.23
N VAL A 9 0.97 -4.95 -14.26
CA VAL A 9 2.33 -4.42 -14.11
C VAL A 9 2.31 -3.06 -13.44
N PHE A 10 1.43 -2.16 -13.88
CA PHE A 10 1.27 -0.84 -13.25
C PHE A 10 0.82 -0.96 -11.79
N PHE A 11 -0.16 -1.80 -11.51
CA PHE A 11 -0.63 -2.04 -10.16
C PHE A 11 0.51 -2.48 -9.24
N THR A 12 1.24 -3.52 -9.61
CA THR A 12 2.32 -4.07 -8.78
C THR A 12 3.46 -3.10 -8.60
N SER A 13 3.89 -2.41 -9.67
CA SER A 13 4.98 -1.46 -9.60
C SER A 13 4.64 -0.26 -8.71
N LEU A 14 3.48 0.36 -8.91
CA LEU A 14 3.05 1.53 -8.12
C LEU A 14 2.82 1.17 -6.65
N ALA A 15 2.26 0.00 -6.36
CA ALA A 15 2.10 -0.46 -4.99
C ALA A 15 3.45 -0.68 -4.30
N GLN A 16 4.43 -1.28 -4.98
CA GLN A 16 5.79 -1.46 -4.45
C GLN A 16 6.47 -0.11 -4.17
N TRP A 17 6.33 0.86 -5.05
CA TRP A 17 6.87 2.22 -4.83
C TRP A 17 6.24 2.87 -3.60
N SER A 18 4.91 2.78 -3.47
CA SER A 18 4.21 3.31 -2.30
C SER A 18 4.71 2.68 -0.99
N VAL A 19 4.83 1.35 -0.95
CA VAL A 19 5.34 0.63 0.22
C VAL A 19 6.79 1.01 0.52
N GLY A 20 7.64 1.11 -0.51
CA GLY A 20 9.04 1.50 -0.36
C GLY A 20 9.20 2.89 0.28
N ILE A 21 8.41 3.88 -0.16
CA ILE A 21 8.39 5.23 0.42
C ILE A 21 8.06 5.16 1.92
N ILE A 22 7.05 4.40 2.30
CA ILE A 22 6.61 4.32 3.69
C ILE A 22 7.62 3.58 4.57
N LEU A 23 8.20 2.50 4.10
CA LEU A 23 9.26 1.80 4.83
C LEU A 23 10.47 2.72 5.08
N TRP A 24 10.85 3.50 4.08
CA TRP A 24 11.91 4.49 4.22
C TRP A 24 11.58 5.57 5.25
N LEU A 25 10.36 6.13 5.20
CA LEU A 25 9.91 7.16 6.14
C LEU A 25 9.73 6.62 7.57
N SER A 26 9.37 5.36 7.71
CA SER A 26 9.11 4.74 9.01
C SER A 26 10.38 4.48 9.80
N TRP A 27 11.50 4.25 9.12
CA TRP A 27 12.76 3.87 9.74
C TRP A 27 13.20 4.86 10.84
N PRO A 28 13.43 6.17 10.56
CA PRO A 28 13.85 7.12 11.57
C PRO A 28 12.82 7.32 12.68
N VAL A 29 11.51 7.28 12.33
CA VAL A 29 10.42 7.44 13.29
C VAL A 29 10.37 6.27 14.28
N ILE A 30 10.55 5.04 13.81
CA ILE A 30 10.52 3.84 14.64
C ILE A 30 11.72 3.79 15.59
N TYR A 31 12.90 4.13 15.11
CA TYR A 31 14.15 4.05 15.87
C TYR A 31 14.50 5.32 16.64
N ASN A 32 13.61 6.32 16.68
CA ASN A 32 13.84 7.63 17.31
C ASN A 32 15.17 8.28 16.86
N GLN A 33 15.56 8.04 15.61
CA GLN A 33 16.72 8.69 15.02
C GLN A 33 16.32 10.09 14.56
N ASP A 34 17.27 11.01 14.61
CA ASP A 34 17.07 12.30 13.96
C ASP A 34 16.74 12.07 12.50
N PRO A 35 15.64 12.63 12.02
CA PRO A 35 15.16 12.37 10.67
C PRO A 35 16.03 13.00 9.58
N GLY A 36 17.31 12.89 9.65
CA GLY A 36 18.33 13.27 8.68
C GLY A 36 17.92 14.19 7.52
N PRO A 37 18.74 14.39 6.52
CA PRO A 37 18.53 15.40 5.46
C PRO A 37 17.25 15.23 4.62
N VAL A 38 16.53 14.11 4.74
CA VAL A 38 15.24 13.91 4.06
C VAL A 38 14.17 14.86 4.58
N TYR A 39 14.26 15.26 5.85
CA TYR A 39 13.37 16.27 6.43
C TYR A 39 13.95 17.68 6.32
N ASP A 40 15.26 17.82 6.10
CA ASP A 40 15.94 19.09 5.89
C ASP A 40 15.84 19.62 4.45
N THR A 41 15.37 18.82 3.51
CA THR A 41 15.20 19.22 2.10
C THR A 41 14.09 20.24 1.87
N GLY A 42 13.49 20.79 2.93
CA GLY A 42 12.34 21.71 2.84
C GLY A 42 11.05 21.01 2.37
N LEU A 43 11.12 19.71 2.07
CA LEU A 43 9.95 18.90 1.81
C LEU A 43 9.31 18.53 3.15
N SER A 44 8.14 19.09 3.41
CA SER A 44 7.34 18.65 4.56
C SER A 44 7.16 17.12 4.50
N PRO A 45 7.26 16.37 5.62
CA PRO A 45 7.02 14.92 5.64
C PRO A 45 5.64 14.50 5.07
N LYS A 46 4.77 15.47 4.86
CA LYS A 46 3.47 15.31 4.19
C LYS A 46 3.60 14.98 2.71
N ASN A 47 4.63 15.51 2.02
CA ASN A 47 4.78 15.32 0.57
C ASN A 47 5.08 13.86 0.20
N PRO A 48 6.01 13.15 0.87
CA PRO A 48 6.22 11.73 0.61
C PRO A 48 5.00 10.85 0.95
N VAL A 49 4.26 11.16 2.03
CA VAL A 49 3.02 10.42 2.35
C VAL A 49 1.95 10.67 1.31
N LEU A 50 1.80 11.90 0.83
CA LEU A 50 0.89 12.22 -0.28
C LEU A 50 1.31 11.49 -1.54
N LEU A 51 2.60 11.44 -1.86
CA LEU A 51 3.12 10.71 -3.02
C LEU A 51 2.83 9.21 -2.91
N ALA A 52 3.03 8.61 -1.72
CA ALA A 52 2.67 7.22 -1.47
C ALA A 52 1.16 6.97 -1.64
N LEU A 53 0.31 7.89 -1.17
CA LEU A 53 -1.14 7.82 -1.38
C LEU A 53 -1.53 7.91 -2.85
N LEU A 54 -0.88 8.78 -3.62
CA LEU A 54 -1.11 8.89 -5.07
C LEU A 54 -0.71 7.60 -5.78
N PHE A 55 0.42 6.99 -5.41
CA PHE A 55 0.86 5.74 -6.00
C PHE A 55 -0.09 4.58 -5.67
N ILE A 56 -0.45 4.38 -4.39
CA ILE A 56 -1.36 3.29 -4.03
C ILE A 56 -2.77 3.52 -4.57
N GLY A 57 -3.24 4.76 -4.63
CA GLY A 57 -4.51 5.12 -5.25
C GLY A 57 -4.53 4.80 -6.75
N SER A 58 -3.49 5.19 -7.47
CA SER A 58 -3.34 4.90 -8.90
C SER A 58 -3.20 3.38 -9.15
N ALA A 59 -2.47 2.67 -8.29
CA ALA A 59 -2.38 1.21 -8.32
C ALA A 59 -3.76 0.57 -8.16
N THR A 60 -4.52 1.00 -7.15
CA THR A 60 -5.87 0.47 -6.88
C THR A 60 -6.81 0.74 -8.07
N LEU A 61 -6.77 1.95 -8.64
CA LEU A 61 -7.55 2.28 -9.84
C LEU A 61 -7.17 1.39 -11.02
N SER A 62 -5.87 1.17 -11.24
CA SER A 62 -5.40 0.25 -12.29
C SER A 62 -5.90 -1.18 -12.05
N SER A 63 -5.96 -1.63 -10.79
CA SER A 63 -6.53 -2.92 -10.42
C SER A 63 -8.02 -3.02 -10.76
N PHE A 64 -8.81 -1.98 -10.53
CA PHE A 64 -10.23 -1.97 -10.90
C PHE A 64 -10.47 -2.04 -12.41
N LEU A 65 -9.58 -1.50 -13.23
CA LEU A 65 -9.74 -1.51 -14.68
C LEU A 65 -9.68 -2.93 -15.29
N HIS A 66 -9.03 -3.87 -14.62
CA HIS A 66 -8.99 -5.27 -15.11
C HIS A 66 -9.97 -6.21 -14.37
N LEU A 67 -10.63 -5.76 -13.32
CA LEU A 67 -11.73 -6.50 -12.71
C LEU A 67 -12.94 -6.48 -13.65
N GLY A 68 -13.41 -7.65 -14.05
CA GLY A 68 -14.59 -7.78 -14.92
C GLY A 68 -15.87 -7.24 -14.27
N ASN A 69 -15.94 -7.19 -12.93
CA ASN A 69 -17.08 -6.63 -12.19
C ASN A 69 -16.61 -6.03 -10.87
N PRO A 70 -16.19 -4.74 -10.85
CA PRO A 70 -15.67 -4.08 -9.65
C PRO A 70 -16.68 -3.97 -8.51
N GLY A 71 -17.99 -4.02 -8.79
CA GLY A 71 -19.06 -4.01 -7.76
C GLY A 71 -19.04 -5.25 -6.85
N ASN A 72 -18.36 -6.32 -7.24
CA ASN A 72 -18.19 -7.52 -6.42
C ASN A 72 -16.97 -7.48 -5.50
N ALA A 73 -16.12 -6.45 -5.57
CA ALA A 73 -14.93 -6.32 -4.73
C ALA A 73 -15.23 -6.43 -3.21
N PRO A 74 -16.31 -5.83 -2.65
CA PRO A 74 -16.64 -6.03 -1.23
C PRO A 74 -16.98 -7.47 -0.86
N ARG A 75 -17.58 -8.24 -1.80
CA ARG A 75 -17.90 -9.66 -1.59
C ARG A 75 -16.65 -10.54 -1.52
N ALA A 76 -15.56 -10.11 -2.14
CA ALA A 76 -14.29 -10.81 -2.04
C ALA A 76 -13.81 -10.93 -0.58
N LEU A 77 -14.09 -9.94 0.26
CA LEU A 77 -13.71 -9.96 1.69
C LEU A 77 -14.36 -11.09 2.49
N ASN A 78 -15.44 -11.69 2.02
CA ASN A 78 -16.10 -12.82 2.68
C ASN A 78 -15.26 -14.11 2.59
N ASN A 79 -14.27 -14.18 1.72
CA ASN A 79 -13.45 -15.37 1.45
C ASN A 79 -11.99 -15.22 1.90
N LEU A 80 -11.73 -14.47 2.95
CA LEU A 80 -10.36 -14.22 3.47
C LEU A 80 -9.59 -15.50 3.82
N ALA A 81 -10.30 -16.55 4.28
CA ALA A 81 -9.68 -17.81 4.68
C ALA A 81 -9.11 -18.60 3.48
N SER A 82 -9.73 -18.51 2.30
CA SER A 82 -9.42 -19.36 1.14
C SER A 82 -8.79 -18.60 -0.04
N SER A 83 -8.98 -17.27 -0.12
CA SER A 83 -8.59 -16.48 -1.29
C SER A 83 -7.42 -15.53 -1.01
N TRP A 84 -6.33 -15.66 -1.74
CA TRP A 84 -5.20 -14.73 -1.67
C TRP A 84 -5.57 -13.34 -2.19
N LEU A 85 -6.43 -13.26 -3.21
CA LEU A 85 -6.95 -12.00 -3.72
C LEU A 85 -7.73 -11.22 -2.64
N SER A 86 -8.51 -11.92 -1.83
CA SER A 86 -9.25 -11.31 -0.71
C SER A 86 -8.31 -10.72 0.35
N ARG A 87 -7.23 -11.43 0.64
CA ARG A 87 -6.19 -10.98 1.57
C ARG A 87 -5.44 -9.76 1.01
N GLU A 88 -5.18 -9.73 -0.30
CA GLU A 88 -4.58 -8.58 -0.97
C GLU A 88 -5.48 -7.34 -0.88
N ILE A 89 -6.79 -7.48 -1.16
CA ILE A 89 -7.77 -6.40 -1.04
C ILE A 89 -7.81 -5.85 0.39
N LEU A 90 -7.78 -6.72 1.40
CA LEU A 90 -7.71 -6.31 2.79
C LEU A 90 -6.41 -5.55 3.11
N ALA A 91 -5.27 -6.07 2.65
CA ALA A 91 -3.95 -5.45 2.87
C ALA A 91 -3.87 -4.06 2.23
N ILE A 92 -4.36 -3.90 0.98
CA ILE A 92 -4.48 -2.60 0.31
C ILE A 92 -5.35 -1.65 1.14
N GLY A 93 -6.50 -2.13 1.61
CA GLY A 93 -7.43 -1.32 2.40
C GLY A 93 -6.81 -0.82 3.70
N VAL A 94 -6.17 -1.70 4.46
CA VAL A 94 -5.48 -1.35 5.72
C VAL A 94 -4.31 -0.38 5.44
N PHE A 95 -3.49 -0.67 4.45
CA PHE A 95 -2.35 0.17 4.07
C PHE A 95 -2.82 1.57 3.65
N THR A 96 -3.77 1.68 2.73
CA THR A 96 -4.29 2.96 2.24
C THR A 96 -4.97 3.75 3.35
N ALA A 97 -5.79 3.11 4.19
CA ALA A 97 -6.45 3.77 5.32
C ALA A 97 -5.44 4.33 6.33
N SER A 98 -4.39 3.56 6.67
CA SER A 98 -3.35 4.02 7.58
C SER A 98 -2.58 5.22 7.01
N LEU A 99 -2.25 5.22 5.71
CA LEU A 99 -1.61 6.36 5.06
C LEU A 99 -2.50 7.60 5.05
N PHE A 100 -3.80 7.42 4.80
CA PHE A 100 -4.75 8.51 4.81
C PHE A 100 -4.87 9.13 6.21
N ILE A 101 -4.90 8.30 7.25
CA ILE A 101 -4.89 8.77 8.64
C ILE A 101 -3.60 9.51 8.96
N ILE A 102 -2.43 8.99 8.56
CA ILE A 102 -1.14 9.68 8.73
C ILE A 102 -1.16 11.04 8.03
N PHE A 103 -1.66 11.10 6.80
CA PHE A 103 -1.78 12.34 6.05
C PHE A 103 -2.65 13.37 6.76
N LEU A 104 -3.81 12.96 7.27
CA LEU A 104 -4.74 13.84 7.99
C LEU A 104 -4.18 14.31 9.34
N LEU A 105 -3.62 13.37 10.12
CA LEU A 105 -3.09 13.68 11.46
C LEU A 105 -1.77 14.44 11.38
N GLY A 106 -0.94 14.18 10.41
CA GLY A 106 0.31 14.92 10.19
C GLY A 106 0.10 16.43 10.00
N TRP A 107 -1.15 16.85 9.76
CA TRP A 107 -1.54 18.26 9.70
C TRP A 107 -1.95 18.86 11.05
N LYS A 108 -2.39 18.04 12.00
CA LYS A 108 -3.09 18.52 13.21
C LYS A 108 -2.48 18.08 14.53
N THR A 109 -1.77 16.98 14.58
CA THR A 109 -1.34 16.38 15.84
C THR A 109 0.17 16.37 15.99
N GLY A 110 0.67 17.14 16.98
CA GLY A 110 2.06 17.05 17.45
C GLY A 110 2.33 15.80 18.30
N ASN A 111 1.49 14.75 18.26
CA ASN A 111 1.67 13.54 19.06
C ASN A 111 2.56 12.52 18.32
N ALA A 112 3.85 12.54 18.66
CA ALA A 112 4.85 11.65 18.08
C ALA A 112 4.52 10.15 18.29
N GLN A 113 3.90 9.80 19.41
CA GLN A 113 3.56 8.40 19.72
C GLN A 113 2.49 7.85 18.78
N VAL A 114 1.46 8.63 18.50
CA VAL A 114 0.40 8.24 17.55
C VAL A 114 0.98 8.08 16.16
N LEU A 115 1.83 9.00 15.73
CA LEU A 115 2.50 8.92 14.43
C LEU A 115 3.36 7.65 14.33
N LYS A 116 4.12 7.33 15.38
CA LYS A 116 4.94 6.11 15.44
C LYS A 116 4.10 4.85 15.28
N ILE A 117 2.99 4.73 16.01
CA ILE A 117 2.08 3.58 15.90
C ILE A 117 1.53 3.45 14.47
N LEU A 118 1.08 4.56 13.89
CA LEU A 118 0.54 4.55 12.53
C LEU A 118 1.60 4.17 11.48
N MET A 119 2.85 4.63 11.63
CA MET A 119 3.95 4.25 10.76
C MET A 119 4.26 2.75 10.86
N VAL A 120 4.24 2.17 12.07
CA VAL A 120 4.40 0.73 12.27
C VAL A 120 3.26 -0.04 11.60
N VAL A 121 2.00 0.37 11.82
CA VAL A 121 0.83 -0.28 11.20
C VAL A 121 0.90 -0.21 9.69
N SER A 122 1.26 0.95 9.12
CA SER A 122 1.42 1.12 7.68
C SER A 122 2.54 0.24 7.13
N SER A 123 3.68 0.15 7.82
CA SER A 123 4.80 -0.70 7.39
C SER A 123 4.41 -2.18 7.37
N ILE A 124 3.72 -2.65 8.41
CA ILE A 124 3.22 -4.03 8.47
C ILE A 124 2.18 -4.27 7.36
N GLY A 125 1.24 -3.35 7.17
CA GLY A 125 0.24 -3.42 6.09
C GLY A 125 0.87 -3.46 4.71
N GLY A 126 1.89 -2.63 4.47
CA GLY A 126 2.65 -2.62 3.21
C GLY A 126 3.40 -3.92 2.97
N LEU A 127 4.09 -4.47 3.98
CA LEU A 127 4.76 -5.76 3.87
C LEU A 127 3.77 -6.91 3.65
N ALA A 128 2.62 -6.89 4.32
CA ALA A 128 1.54 -7.85 4.09
C ALA A 128 1.01 -7.78 2.65
N LEU A 129 0.89 -6.56 2.09
CA LEU A 129 0.50 -6.35 0.70
C LEU A 129 1.51 -6.99 -0.26
N LEU A 130 2.80 -6.72 -0.09
CA LEU A 130 3.85 -7.34 -0.93
C LEU A 130 3.87 -8.86 -0.79
N TRP A 131 3.64 -9.38 0.41
CA TRP A 131 3.53 -10.81 0.66
C TRP A 131 2.34 -11.44 -0.08
N THR A 132 1.15 -10.86 0.02
CA THR A 132 -0.05 -11.38 -0.66
C THR A 132 0.11 -11.33 -2.17
N MET A 133 0.68 -10.25 -2.72
CA MET A 133 1.04 -10.16 -4.14
C MET A 133 1.95 -11.31 -4.56
N SER A 134 3.03 -11.57 -3.82
CA SER A 134 3.97 -12.64 -4.13
C SER A 134 3.29 -14.01 -4.17
N ARG A 135 2.35 -14.26 -3.26
CA ARG A 135 1.61 -15.53 -3.20
C ARG A 135 0.68 -15.72 -4.38
N ILE A 136 0.06 -14.66 -4.89
CA ILE A 136 -0.79 -14.72 -6.08
C ILE A 136 0.03 -15.11 -7.31
N TYR A 137 1.24 -14.57 -7.47
CA TYR A 137 2.11 -14.88 -8.61
C TYR A 137 2.78 -16.27 -8.54
N ILE A 138 2.97 -16.83 -7.35
CA ILE A 138 3.59 -18.14 -7.15
C ILE A 138 2.54 -19.27 -7.29
N MET A 139 1.23 -18.97 -7.25
CA MET A 139 0.22 -20.00 -7.49
C MET A 139 0.43 -20.59 -8.87
N PRO A 140 0.49 -21.94 -8.99
CA PRO A 140 0.45 -22.60 -10.29
C PRO A 140 -0.91 -22.29 -10.91
N THR A 141 -0.99 -21.17 -11.59
CA THR A 141 -2.13 -20.85 -12.44
C THR A 141 -2.13 -21.85 -13.55
N ILE A 142 -3.14 -22.75 -13.53
CA ILE A 142 -3.70 -23.47 -14.68
C ILE A 142 -2.63 -23.91 -15.68
N PRO A 143 -2.44 -25.21 -15.89
CA PRO A 143 -1.47 -25.68 -16.86
C PRO A 143 -1.65 -24.94 -18.19
N PRO A 144 -0.56 -24.53 -18.84
CA PRO A 144 -0.68 -23.98 -20.18
C PRO A 144 -1.32 -25.06 -21.04
N TRP A 145 -2.44 -24.73 -21.57
CA TRP A 145 -3.16 -25.55 -22.55
C TRP A 145 -2.29 -25.74 -23.77
#